data_6c82dfc4082ffbf900241d4bfbaeebf4
#
_entry.id   6c82dfc4082ffbf900241d4bfbaeebf4
#
_cell.length_a   1.000
_cell.length_b   1.000
_cell.length_c   1.000
_cell.angle_alpha   90.00
_cell.angle_beta   90.00
_cell.angle_gamma   90.00
#
_symmetry.space_group_name_H-M   'P 1'
#
loop_
_entity.id
_entity.type
_entity.pdbx_description
1 polymer ?
#
loop_
_entity_poly.entity_id
_entity_poly.type
_entity_poly.pdbx_seq_one_letter_code
_entity_poly.pdbx_strand_id
1 'polypeptide(L)'
;MPPLLTDAALFAEAARRGAAREPFALCTVAGTHRSAPRDAGAKMLVAPGGSIAGTIGGGPLEAVVIQEAKRLLREGGASGLRRFSLTTDGDAADPLPLQGPPAEELLGMKCGGECTVLIDVVRPAARLLLYGGGHVGERVAAVAGEAGLPVTVIDDRPEFCARERFPKADQVVCADLTTTPLGGLAPGPEDFVVILTRCHALDEGVLEAALGSAARYVGLIGSRRKVAVIERSIARRTGKDPRQDARLHAPIGLVLGDKTPGEIAVSILAEVLLVKSAGALAHSRLAPKGPVAVEELPEGGQPGEAGRRG
;
A
#
# COMPACT_ATOMS: atom_id res chain seq x y z
N MET A 1 -13.75 -30.73 7.38
CA MET A 1 -13.84 -29.29 7.66
C MET A 1 -12.63 -28.94 8.51
N PRO A 2 -11.82 -27.93 8.15
CA PRO A 2 -10.83 -27.43 9.11
C PRO A 2 -11.57 -26.93 10.36
N PRO A 3 -10.95 -27.06 11.56
CA PRO A 3 -11.56 -26.60 12.79
C PRO A 3 -11.88 -25.09 12.68
N LEU A 4 -13.04 -24.69 13.17
CA LEU A 4 -13.41 -23.28 13.28
C LEU A 4 -12.32 -22.60 14.14
N LEU A 5 -11.50 -21.77 13.49
CA LEU A 5 -10.50 -20.97 14.18
C LEU A 5 -11.22 -20.04 15.16
N THR A 6 -10.78 -20.02 16.40
CA THR A 6 -11.22 -19.01 17.36
C THR A 6 -10.72 -17.63 16.90
N ASP A 7 -11.39 -16.56 17.30
CA ASP A 7 -10.95 -15.19 17.00
C ASP A 7 -9.49 -14.96 17.41
N ALA A 8 -9.05 -15.53 18.54
CA ALA A 8 -7.66 -15.46 18.97
C ALA A 8 -6.67 -16.06 17.95
N ALA A 9 -7.01 -17.22 17.39
CA ALA A 9 -6.16 -17.86 16.38
C ALA A 9 -6.16 -17.09 15.04
N LEU A 10 -7.29 -16.48 14.66
CA LEU A 10 -7.38 -15.62 13.49
C LEU A 10 -6.52 -14.37 13.65
N PHE A 11 -6.56 -13.69 14.80
CA PHE A 11 -5.72 -12.54 15.07
C PHE A 11 -4.24 -12.89 15.18
N ALA A 12 -3.89 -14.08 15.71
CA ALA A 12 -2.53 -14.58 15.70
C ALA A 12 -2.01 -14.78 14.26
N GLU A 13 -2.82 -15.32 13.35
CA GLU A 13 -2.47 -15.45 11.94
C GLU A 13 -2.33 -14.07 11.25
N ALA A 14 -3.22 -13.12 11.54
CA ALA A 14 -3.09 -11.75 11.05
C ALA A 14 -1.79 -11.09 11.52
N ALA A 15 -1.44 -11.23 12.80
CA ALA A 15 -0.19 -10.74 13.36
C ALA A 15 1.05 -11.39 12.72
N ARG A 16 1.02 -12.72 12.52
CA ARG A 16 2.08 -13.46 11.82
C ARG A 16 2.30 -12.91 10.41
N ARG A 17 1.19 -12.72 9.65
CA ARG A 17 1.26 -12.17 8.29
C ARG A 17 1.79 -10.75 8.28
N GLY A 18 1.35 -9.90 9.20
CA GLY A 18 1.87 -8.54 9.34
C GLY A 18 3.38 -8.53 9.60
N ALA A 19 3.86 -9.37 10.52
CA ALA A 19 5.28 -9.51 10.82
C ALA A 19 6.09 -10.06 9.63
N ALA A 20 5.51 -10.99 8.86
CA ALA A 20 6.10 -11.53 7.63
C ALA A 20 5.97 -10.58 6.42
N ARG A 21 5.36 -9.42 6.58
CA ARG A 21 5.06 -8.47 5.50
C ARG A 21 4.24 -9.10 4.35
N GLU A 22 3.36 -10.03 4.69
CA GLU A 22 2.42 -10.65 3.77
C GLU A 22 1.11 -9.85 3.74
N PRO A 23 0.63 -9.36 2.59
CA PRO A 23 -0.67 -8.70 2.52
C PRO A 23 -1.81 -9.69 2.76
N PHE A 24 -2.91 -9.20 3.33
CA PHE A 24 -4.14 -9.96 3.51
C PHE A 24 -5.36 -9.04 3.58
N ALA A 25 -6.55 -9.60 3.41
CA ALA A 25 -7.79 -8.90 3.70
C ALA A 25 -8.47 -9.53 4.92
N LEU A 26 -8.87 -8.70 5.88
CA LEU A 26 -9.70 -9.10 7.00
C LEU A 26 -11.16 -8.76 6.67
N CYS A 27 -11.97 -9.78 6.45
CA CYS A 27 -13.38 -9.65 6.13
C CYS A 27 -14.20 -9.83 7.42
N THR A 28 -15.00 -8.84 7.77
CA THR A 28 -15.85 -8.88 8.99
C THR A 28 -17.30 -8.62 8.60
N VAL A 29 -18.22 -9.49 9.02
CA VAL A 29 -19.65 -9.23 8.91
C VAL A 29 -20.00 -8.04 9.78
N ALA A 30 -20.32 -6.91 9.15
CA ALA A 30 -20.65 -5.65 9.82
C ALA A 30 -22.14 -5.58 10.21
N GLY A 31 -22.99 -6.28 9.47
CA GLY A 31 -24.42 -6.34 9.75
C GLY A 31 -25.13 -7.31 8.81
N THR A 32 -26.28 -7.76 9.25
CA THR A 32 -27.15 -8.68 8.51
C THR A 32 -28.59 -8.20 8.58
N HIS A 33 -29.36 -8.44 7.54
CA HIS A 33 -30.80 -8.20 7.50
C HIS A 33 -31.51 -9.44 7.01
N ARG A 34 -32.59 -9.87 7.73
CA ARG A 34 -33.29 -11.12 7.50
C ARG A 34 -32.39 -12.35 7.70
N SER A 35 -32.48 -13.39 6.86
CA SER A 35 -31.71 -14.61 7.00
C SER A 35 -30.30 -14.44 6.46
N ALA A 36 -29.29 -14.68 7.29
CA ALA A 36 -27.86 -14.65 6.91
C ALA A 36 -27.13 -15.87 7.49
N PRO A 37 -26.04 -16.35 6.85
CA PRO A 37 -25.31 -17.54 7.28
C PRO A 37 -24.61 -17.41 8.64
N ARG A 38 -24.27 -16.18 9.03
CA ARG A 38 -23.60 -15.83 10.31
C ARG A 38 -24.02 -14.45 10.79
N ASP A 39 -23.93 -14.26 12.10
CA ASP A 39 -24.21 -13.00 12.77
C ASP A 39 -23.06 -11.97 12.56
N ALA A 40 -23.39 -10.70 12.83
CA ALA A 40 -22.42 -9.63 12.87
C ALA A 40 -21.25 -9.96 13.81
N GLY A 41 -20.04 -9.62 13.41
CA GLY A 41 -18.81 -9.93 14.12
C GLY A 41 -18.07 -11.18 13.61
N ALA A 42 -18.71 -12.05 12.82
CA ALA A 42 -18.01 -13.16 12.18
C ALA A 42 -16.87 -12.66 11.28
N LYS A 43 -15.71 -13.34 11.32
CA LYS A 43 -14.49 -12.88 10.63
C LYS A 43 -13.84 -13.97 9.80
N MET A 44 -13.23 -13.54 8.71
CA MET A 44 -12.42 -14.37 7.82
C MET A 44 -11.22 -13.57 7.31
N LEU A 45 -10.05 -14.15 7.35
CA LEU A 45 -8.85 -13.63 6.71
C LEU A 45 -8.68 -14.28 5.34
N VAL A 46 -8.37 -13.47 4.32
CA VAL A 46 -8.14 -13.92 2.94
C VAL A 46 -6.75 -13.49 2.50
N ALA A 47 -5.92 -14.43 2.05
CA ALA A 47 -4.63 -14.15 1.46
C ALA A 47 -4.75 -13.89 -0.06
N PRO A 48 -3.74 -13.26 -0.72
CA PRO A 48 -3.76 -13.00 -2.16
C PRO A 48 -3.98 -14.26 -3.02
N GLY A 49 -3.44 -15.40 -2.59
CA GLY A 49 -3.62 -16.70 -3.23
C GLY A 49 -5.00 -17.33 -3.01
N GLY A 50 -5.84 -16.74 -2.15
CA GLY A 50 -7.18 -17.25 -1.84
C GLY A 50 -7.23 -18.24 -0.67
N SER A 51 -6.12 -18.53 0.01
CA SER A 51 -6.17 -19.26 1.27
C SER A 51 -6.87 -18.44 2.34
N ILE A 52 -7.69 -19.09 3.16
CA ILE A 52 -8.51 -18.43 4.17
C ILE A 52 -8.18 -18.94 5.57
N ALA A 53 -8.44 -18.10 6.59
CA ALA A 53 -8.50 -18.46 7.99
C ALA A 53 -9.77 -17.87 8.60
N GLY A 54 -10.50 -18.64 9.38
CA GLY A 54 -11.84 -18.26 9.85
C GLY A 54 -12.93 -18.43 8.79
N THR A 55 -14.15 -17.93 9.07
CA THR A 55 -15.30 -18.02 8.15
C THR A 55 -16.34 -16.96 8.47
N ILE A 56 -17.01 -16.47 7.45
CA ILE A 56 -18.18 -15.56 7.55
C ILE A 56 -19.50 -16.29 7.26
N GLY A 57 -19.49 -17.64 7.27
CA GLY A 57 -20.68 -18.46 7.16
C GLY A 57 -20.64 -19.53 6.09
N GLY A 58 -19.60 -19.59 5.28
CA GLY A 58 -19.47 -20.55 4.18
C GLY A 58 -20.40 -20.23 2.99
N GLY A 59 -20.44 -21.17 2.04
CA GLY A 59 -21.35 -21.09 0.91
C GLY A 59 -21.06 -19.97 -0.10
N PRO A 60 -22.06 -19.59 -0.91
CA PRO A 60 -21.90 -18.60 -1.98
C PRO A 60 -21.42 -17.23 -1.51
N LEU A 61 -21.92 -16.72 -0.36
CA LEU A 61 -21.49 -15.44 0.20
C LEU A 61 -19.96 -15.42 0.43
N GLU A 62 -19.46 -16.45 1.08
CA GLU A 62 -18.02 -16.54 1.38
C GLU A 62 -17.20 -16.61 0.10
N ALA A 63 -17.65 -17.36 -0.91
CA ALA A 63 -16.98 -17.45 -2.20
C ALA A 63 -16.88 -16.08 -2.90
N VAL A 64 -17.95 -15.30 -2.95
CA VAL A 64 -17.97 -13.97 -3.57
C VAL A 64 -17.11 -12.99 -2.77
N VAL A 65 -17.15 -13.01 -1.44
CA VAL A 65 -16.30 -12.17 -0.58
C VAL A 65 -14.81 -12.51 -0.78
N ILE A 66 -14.45 -13.79 -0.91
CA ILE A 66 -13.07 -14.21 -1.22
C ILE A 66 -12.63 -13.64 -2.56
N GLN A 67 -13.45 -13.70 -3.61
CA GLN A 67 -13.09 -13.16 -4.93
C GLN A 67 -12.91 -11.64 -4.88
N GLU A 68 -13.81 -10.91 -4.23
CA GLU A 68 -13.68 -9.46 -4.06
C GLU A 68 -12.43 -9.07 -3.25
N ALA A 69 -12.15 -9.77 -2.14
CA ALA A 69 -10.95 -9.57 -1.34
C ALA A 69 -9.67 -9.80 -2.17
N LYS A 70 -9.62 -10.88 -2.97
CA LYS A 70 -8.51 -11.16 -3.89
C LYS A 70 -8.36 -10.07 -4.95
N ARG A 71 -9.47 -9.57 -5.50
CA ARG A 71 -9.46 -8.48 -6.48
C ARG A 71 -8.86 -7.22 -5.86
N LEU A 72 -9.35 -6.81 -4.68
CA LEU A 72 -8.83 -5.64 -3.96
C LEU A 72 -7.35 -5.77 -3.64
N LEU A 73 -6.90 -6.95 -3.19
CA LEU A 73 -5.48 -7.20 -2.90
C LEU A 73 -4.59 -7.06 -4.14
N ARG A 74 -5.05 -7.55 -5.31
CA ARG A 74 -4.27 -7.48 -6.57
C ARG A 74 -4.24 -6.09 -7.19
N GLU A 75 -5.39 -5.40 -7.20
CA GLU A 75 -5.58 -4.16 -7.95
C GLU A 75 -5.24 -2.90 -7.14
N GLY A 76 -4.74 -3.06 -5.92
CA GLY A 76 -4.46 -1.91 -5.05
C GLY A 76 -5.72 -1.24 -4.49
N GLY A 77 -6.87 -1.94 -4.48
CA GLY A 77 -8.14 -1.41 -4.01
C GLY A 77 -8.13 -1.03 -2.52
N ALA A 78 -8.96 -0.06 -2.15
CA ALA A 78 -9.09 0.41 -0.77
C ALA A 78 -10.00 -0.50 0.07
N SER A 79 -9.76 -0.51 1.40
CA SER A 79 -10.69 -1.07 2.39
C SER A 79 -12.07 -0.40 2.28
N GLY A 80 -13.12 -1.14 2.61
CA GLY A 80 -14.45 -0.57 2.63
C GLY A 80 -15.55 -1.59 2.87
N LEU A 81 -16.74 -1.07 3.11
CA LEU A 81 -17.95 -1.88 3.25
C LEU A 81 -18.45 -2.34 1.87
N ARG A 82 -18.94 -3.57 1.82
CA ARG A 82 -19.61 -4.16 0.65
C ARG A 82 -20.92 -4.78 1.10
N ARG A 83 -21.97 -4.54 0.35
CA ARG A 83 -23.28 -5.14 0.60
C ARG A 83 -23.51 -6.26 -0.40
N PHE A 84 -23.95 -7.40 0.09
CA PHE A 84 -24.28 -8.59 -0.68
C PHE A 84 -25.73 -8.96 -0.47
N SER A 85 -26.46 -9.15 -1.56
CA SER A 85 -27.81 -9.67 -1.53
C SER A 85 -27.76 -11.19 -1.65
N LEU A 86 -28.48 -11.88 -0.79
CA LEU A 86 -28.61 -13.34 -0.79
C LEU A 86 -29.90 -13.72 -1.50
N THR A 87 -29.81 -14.57 -2.52
CA THR A 87 -31.00 -15.12 -3.18
C THR A 87 -31.66 -16.22 -2.36
N THR A 88 -32.91 -16.56 -2.67
CA THR A 88 -33.63 -17.67 -2.02
C THR A 88 -32.93 -19.01 -2.19
N ASP A 89 -32.14 -19.18 -3.25
CA ASP A 89 -31.40 -20.40 -3.54
C ASP A 89 -30.02 -20.45 -2.88
N GLY A 90 -29.68 -19.43 -2.04
CA GLY A 90 -28.39 -19.32 -1.35
C GLY A 90 -27.25 -18.79 -2.19
N ASP A 91 -27.49 -18.40 -3.44
CA ASP A 91 -26.49 -17.77 -4.28
C ASP A 91 -26.26 -16.31 -3.88
N ALA A 92 -25.01 -15.87 -3.77
CA ALA A 92 -24.67 -14.48 -3.50
C ALA A 92 -24.56 -13.72 -4.83
N ALA A 93 -25.24 -12.57 -4.88
CA ALA A 93 -25.09 -11.65 -6.01
C ALA A 93 -23.76 -10.87 -5.92
N ASP A 94 -23.39 -10.23 -7.02
CA ASP A 94 -22.25 -9.33 -7.06
C ASP A 94 -22.35 -8.21 -6.01
N PRO A 95 -21.19 -7.64 -5.57
CA PRO A 95 -21.17 -6.55 -4.60
C PRO A 95 -21.98 -5.34 -5.08
N LEU A 96 -22.95 -4.91 -4.26
CA LEU A 96 -23.72 -3.72 -4.53
C LEU A 96 -23.03 -2.46 -3.97
N PRO A 97 -23.17 -1.29 -4.61
CA PRO A 97 -22.68 -0.04 -4.07
C PRO A 97 -23.39 0.32 -2.76
N LEU A 98 -22.65 0.90 -1.80
CA LEU A 98 -23.22 1.35 -0.52
C LEU A 98 -24.17 2.53 -0.65
N GLN A 99 -24.05 3.30 -1.73
CA GLN A 99 -24.93 4.43 -2.07
C GLN A 99 -25.87 3.99 -3.18
N GLY A 100 -27.14 3.91 -2.88
CA GLY A 100 -28.21 3.53 -3.81
C GLY A 100 -29.45 3.02 -3.06
N PRO A 101 -30.54 2.82 -3.78
CA PRO A 101 -31.75 2.25 -3.19
C PRO A 101 -31.49 0.88 -2.55
N PRO A 102 -32.29 0.44 -1.57
CA PRO A 102 -32.20 -0.89 -0.97
C PRO A 102 -32.17 -1.98 -2.04
N ALA A 103 -31.48 -3.07 -1.77
CA ALA A 103 -31.35 -4.20 -2.69
C ALA A 103 -32.70 -4.73 -3.22
N GLU A 104 -33.77 -4.60 -2.44
CA GLU A 104 -35.14 -4.98 -2.82
C GLU A 104 -35.70 -4.17 -4.00
N GLU A 105 -35.34 -2.89 -4.14
CA GLU A 105 -35.77 -2.04 -5.27
C GLU A 105 -34.95 -2.33 -6.53
N LEU A 106 -33.67 -2.68 -6.36
CA LEU A 106 -32.77 -2.92 -7.51
C LEU A 106 -32.99 -4.27 -8.19
N LEU A 107 -33.39 -5.27 -7.46
CA LEU A 107 -33.47 -6.66 -7.97
C LEU A 107 -34.87 -7.27 -8.00
N GLY A 108 -35.90 -6.57 -7.52
CA GLY A 108 -37.28 -7.06 -7.50
C GLY A 108 -37.50 -8.33 -6.66
N MET A 109 -36.57 -8.66 -5.77
CA MET A 109 -36.57 -9.91 -4.98
C MET A 109 -37.30 -9.76 -3.63
N LYS A 110 -38.30 -10.56 -3.42
CA LYS A 110 -39.17 -10.51 -2.24
C LYS A 110 -38.70 -11.34 -1.03
N CYS A 111 -37.68 -12.17 -1.11
CA CYS A 111 -37.38 -13.18 -0.09
C CYS A 111 -35.89 -13.44 0.22
N GLY A 112 -34.96 -12.58 -0.08
CA GLY A 112 -33.54 -12.74 0.23
C GLY A 112 -33.10 -12.00 1.50
N GLY A 113 -32.06 -12.47 2.18
CA GLY A 113 -31.36 -11.73 3.21
C GLY A 113 -30.29 -10.78 2.61
N GLU A 114 -29.80 -9.85 3.42
CA GLU A 114 -28.67 -9.01 3.08
C GLU A 114 -27.55 -9.20 4.09
N CYS A 115 -26.31 -9.12 3.61
CA CYS A 115 -25.14 -9.14 4.45
C CYS A 115 -24.20 -7.99 4.06
N THR A 116 -23.82 -7.18 5.02
CA THR A 116 -22.81 -6.14 4.86
C THR A 116 -21.49 -6.64 5.44
N VAL A 117 -20.44 -6.65 4.64
CA VAL A 117 -19.11 -7.10 5.02
C VAL A 117 -18.15 -5.93 4.91
N LEU A 118 -17.41 -5.65 5.98
CA LEU A 118 -16.21 -4.82 5.92
C LEU A 118 -15.08 -5.68 5.38
N ILE A 119 -14.51 -5.29 4.25
CA ILE A 119 -13.28 -5.88 3.70
C ILE A 119 -12.16 -4.89 4.01
N ASP A 120 -11.35 -5.21 5.01
CA ASP A 120 -10.21 -4.40 5.42
C ASP A 120 -8.93 -4.96 4.79
N VAL A 121 -8.37 -4.22 3.83
CA VAL A 121 -7.19 -4.63 3.07
C VAL A 121 -5.94 -4.18 3.80
N VAL A 122 -5.26 -5.10 4.44
CA VAL A 122 -4.02 -4.88 5.18
C VAL A 122 -2.82 -5.15 4.27
N ARG A 123 -2.05 -4.10 3.99
CA ARG A 123 -0.79 -4.19 3.25
C ARG A 123 0.39 -3.86 4.15
N PRO A 124 1.56 -4.45 3.87
CA PRO A 124 2.79 -4.02 4.53
C PRO A 124 2.99 -2.50 4.35
N ALA A 125 3.48 -1.84 5.38
CA ALA A 125 3.88 -0.45 5.22
C ALA A 125 4.96 -0.34 4.13
N ALA A 126 4.84 0.67 3.28
CA ALA A 126 5.91 0.99 2.32
C ALA A 126 7.22 1.23 3.06
N ARG A 127 8.33 0.69 2.58
CA ARG A 127 9.65 0.98 3.15
C ARG A 127 10.67 1.31 2.05
N LEU A 128 11.66 2.08 2.43
CA LEU A 128 12.79 2.44 1.58
C LEU A 128 13.95 1.48 1.86
N LEU A 129 14.40 0.75 0.85
CA LEU A 129 15.61 -0.06 0.87
C LEU A 129 16.72 0.73 0.19
N LEU A 130 17.63 1.28 1.00
CA LEU A 130 18.66 2.22 0.57
C LEU A 130 20.01 1.52 0.47
N TYR A 131 20.44 1.22 -0.74
CA TYR A 131 21.73 0.61 -1.02
C TYR A 131 22.80 1.70 -1.22
N GLY A 132 23.63 1.87 -0.21
CA GLY A 132 24.70 2.85 -0.14
C GLY A 132 24.54 3.84 1.00
N GLY A 133 25.35 3.68 2.06
CA GLY A 133 25.40 4.51 3.26
C GLY A 133 26.37 5.72 3.16
N GLY A 134 26.74 6.13 1.94
CA GLY A 134 27.60 7.31 1.72
C GLY A 134 26.91 8.63 2.05
N HIS A 135 27.56 9.77 1.73
CA HIS A 135 27.07 11.11 2.09
C HIS A 135 25.63 11.39 1.59
N VAL A 136 25.30 10.98 0.36
CA VAL A 136 23.93 11.13 -0.17
C VAL A 136 22.98 10.18 0.56
N GLY A 137 23.38 8.92 0.77
CA GLY A 137 22.58 7.92 1.49
C GLY A 137 22.21 8.36 2.91
N GLU A 138 23.16 8.96 3.64
CA GLU A 138 22.90 9.50 4.96
C GLU A 138 21.82 10.59 4.95
N ARG A 139 21.83 11.48 3.96
CA ARG A 139 20.81 12.52 3.80
C ARG A 139 19.46 11.94 3.36
N VAL A 140 19.48 10.96 2.45
CA VAL A 140 18.25 10.25 2.03
C VAL A 140 17.59 9.55 3.22
N ALA A 141 18.37 8.82 4.03
CA ALA A 141 17.84 8.15 5.22
C ALA A 141 17.24 9.14 6.24
N ALA A 142 17.90 10.28 6.45
CA ALA A 142 17.42 11.33 7.36
C ALA A 142 16.08 11.91 6.87
N VAL A 143 15.99 12.34 5.61
CA VAL A 143 14.77 12.94 5.03
C VAL A 143 13.63 11.91 4.97
N ALA A 144 13.91 10.66 4.63
CA ALA A 144 12.91 9.59 4.59
C ALA A 144 12.32 9.32 5.99
N GLY A 145 13.17 9.27 7.01
CA GLY A 145 12.72 9.12 8.39
C GLY A 145 11.86 10.29 8.87
N GLU A 146 12.18 11.54 8.51
CA GLU A 146 11.32 12.70 8.79
C GLU A 146 9.97 12.61 8.06
N ALA A 147 9.95 12.04 6.87
CA ALA A 147 8.72 11.79 6.10
C ALA A 147 7.91 10.60 6.62
N GLY A 148 8.33 9.93 7.69
CA GLY A 148 7.67 8.75 8.25
C GLY A 148 7.73 7.52 7.34
N LEU A 149 8.72 7.45 6.44
CA LEU A 149 8.95 6.29 5.59
C LEU A 149 10.00 5.39 6.26
N PRO A 150 9.65 4.16 6.66
CA PRO A 150 10.60 3.21 7.22
C PRO A 150 11.79 2.99 6.29
N VAL A 151 13.01 3.05 6.83
CA VAL A 151 14.26 2.96 6.06
C VAL A 151 15.11 1.80 6.54
N THR A 152 15.56 0.98 5.59
CA THR A 152 16.65 0.03 5.79
C THR A 152 17.83 0.49 4.96
N VAL A 153 18.95 0.80 5.60
CA VAL A 153 20.22 1.16 4.94
C VAL A 153 21.07 -0.09 4.78
N ILE A 154 21.62 -0.29 3.59
CA ILE A 154 22.47 -1.43 3.26
C ILE A 154 23.77 -0.90 2.65
N ASP A 155 24.92 -1.28 3.19
CA ASP A 155 26.26 -0.98 2.60
C ASP A 155 27.17 -2.19 2.77
N ASP A 156 28.22 -2.27 1.96
CA ASP A 156 29.21 -3.35 2.02
C ASP A 156 30.42 -3.02 2.91
N ARG A 157 30.49 -1.79 3.44
CA ARG A 157 31.61 -1.30 4.25
C ARG A 157 31.18 -1.08 5.70
N PRO A 158 31.85 -1.71 6.68
CA PRO A 158 31.48 -1.61 8.09
C PRO A 158 31.36 -0.17 8.61
N GLU A 159 32.27 0.73 8.20
CA GLU A 159 32.26 2.12 8.62
C GLU A 159 31.05 2.92 8.08
N PHE A 160 30.40 2.44 7.02
CA PHE A 160 29.17 3.00 6.48
C PHE A 160 27.91 2.30 6.95
N CYS A 161 28.06 1.26 7.79
CA CYS A 161 26.97 0.54 8.46
C CYS A 161 26.84 0.92 9.95
N ALA A 162 27.56 1.93 10.43
CA ALA A 162 27.47 2.37 11.82
C ALA A 162 26.11 2.97 12.11
N ARG A 163 25.40 2.44 13.11
CA ARG A 163 24.02 2.82 13.46
C ARG A 163 23.91 4.31 13.81
N GLU A 164 24.95 4.87 14.40
CA GLU A 164 25.04 6.28 14.82
C GLU A 164 24.95 7.25 13.64
N ARG A 165 25.30 6.80 12.43
CA ARG A 165 25.18 7.59 11.21
C ARG A 165 23.74 7.70 10.72
N PHE A 166 22.90 6.77 11.11
CA PHE A 166 21.52 6.64 10.63
C PHE A 166 20.51 6.59 11.79
N PRO A 167 20.45 7.64 12.62
CA PRO A 167 19.59 7.64 13.82
C PRO A 167 18.10 7.47 13.50
N LYS A 168 17.69 7.84 12.28
CA LYS A 168 16.30 7.75 11.79
C LYS A 168 16.00 6.50 10.96
N ALA A 169 16.98 5.66 10.66
CA ALA A 169 16.73 4.42 9.96
C ALA A 169 16.15 3.35 10.92
N ASP A 170 15.28 2.49 10.44
CA ASP A 170 14.74 1.37 11.22
C ASP A 170 15.78 0.25 11.34
N GLN A 171 16.51 0.00 10.25
CA GLN A 171 17.55 -1.00 10.19
C GLN A 171 18.80 -0.50 9.45
N VAL A 172 19.95 -0.99 9.84
CA VAL A 172 21.21 -0.86 9.11
C VAL A 172 21.80 -2.25 8.95
N VAL A 173 22.06 -2.63 7.71
CA VAL A 173 22.56 -3.96 7.32
C VAL A 173 23.92 -3.80 6.67
N CYS A 174 24.93 -4.51 7.20
CA CYS A 174 26.23 -4.63 6.56
C CYS A 174 26.28 -5.97 5.83
N ALA A 175 26.39 -5.93 4.50
CA ALA A 175 26.35 -7.12 3.67
C ALA A 175 27.28 -7.00 2.47
N ASP A 176 27.93 -8.09 2.09
CA ASP A 176 28.70 -8.16 0.85
C ASP A 176 27.75 -8.15 -0.37
N LEU A 177 27.60 -6.98 -0.97
CA LEU A 177 26.73 -6.77 -2.13
C LEU A 177 27.28 -7.40 -3.43
N THR A 178 28.51 -7.91 -3.44
CA THR A 178 29.05 -8.62 -4.59
C THR A 178 28.51 -10.05 -4.68
N THR A 179 28.32 -10.69 -3.56
CA THR A 179 27.81 -12.06 -3.44
C THR A 179 26.30 -12.09 -3.16
N THR A 180 25.79 -11.08 -2.47
CA THR A 180 24.39 -10.95 -2.07
C THR A 180 23.88 -9.55 -2.44
N PRO A 181 23.56 -9.28 -3.71
CA PRO A 181 23.26 -7.93 -4.18
C PRO A 181 22.14 -7.21 -3.43
N LEU A 182 21.17 -7.94 -2.92
CA LEU A 182 20.08 -7.39 -2.11
C LEU A 182 20.34 -7.47 -0.59
N GLY A 183 21.56 -7.82 -0.16
CA GLY A 183 21.89 -7.89 1.28
C GLY A 183 21.06 -8.89 2.08
N GLY A 184 20.58 -9.97 1.44
CA GLY A 184 19.69 -10.97 2.05
C GLY A 184 18.23 -10.52 2.16
N LEU A 185 17.87 -9.36 1.63
CA LEU A 185 16.49 -8.87 1.63
C LEU A 185 15.72 -9.33 0.39
N ALA A 186 14.40 -9.47 0.54
CA ALA A 186 13.46 -9.75 -0.56
C ALA A 186 12.52 -8.54 -0.72
N PRO A 187 12.81 -7.61 -1.66
CA PRO A 187 11.93 -6.47 -1.91
C PRO A 187 10.55 -6.92 -2.42
N GLY A 188 9.50 -6.47 -1.74
CA GLY A 188 8.11 -6.77 -2.05
C GLY A 188 7.40 -5.63 -2.81
N PRO A 189 6.08 -5.80 -3.12
CA PRO A 189 5.32 -4.86 -3.94
C PRO A 189 5.05 -3.49 -3.29
N GLU A 190 5.37 -3.33 -2.01
CA GLU A 190 5.29 -2.04 -1.32
C GLU A 190 6.68 -1.44 -1.04
N ASP A 191 7.75 -2.06 -1.50
CA ASP A 191 9.12 -1.61 -1.23
C ASP A 191 9.66 -0.71 -2.35
N PHE A 192 10.42 0.30 -1.94
CA PHE A 192 11.12 1.26 -2.79
C PHE A 192 12.61 1.00 -2.69
N VAL A 193 13.24 0.60 -3.78
CA VAL A 193 14.68 0.35 -3.84
C VAL A 193 15.38 1.59 -4.37
N VAL A 194 16.34 2.11 -3.61
CA VAL A 194 17.16 3.28 -3.97
C VAL A 194 18.63 2.87 -3.97
N ILE A 195 19.30 3.01 -5.12
CA ILE A 195 20.65 2.50 -5.37
C ILE A 195 21.61 3.67 -5.51
N LEU A 196 22.48 3.82 -4.50
CA LEU A 196 23.47 4.88 -4.34
C LEU A 196 24.84 4.30 -3.95
N THR A 197 25.19 3.11 -4.49
CA THR A 197 26.40 2.41 -4.03
C THR A 197 27.69 3.14 -4.46
N ARG A 198 28.82 2.70 -3.93
CA ARG A 198 30.13 3.34 -4.16
C ARG A 198 30.73 3.09 -5.54
N CYS A 199 30.25 2.12 -6.31
CA CYS A 199 30.86 1.79 -7.59
C CYS A 199 29.86 1.16 -8.58
N HIS A 200 30.24 1.22 -9.87
CA HIS A 200 29.41 0.73 -10.98
C HIS A 200 29.06 -0.75 -10.89
N ALA A 201 29.99 -1.59 -10.46
CA ALA A 201 29.78 -3.04 -10.40
C ALA A 201 28.70 -3.42 -9.36
N LEU A 202 28.72 -2.76 -8.19
CA LEU A 202 27.70 -2.95 -7.17
C LEU A 202 26.35 -2.38 -7.62
N ASP A 203 26.33 -1.18 -8.22
CA ASP A 203 25.11 -0.60 -8.77
C ASP A 203 24.45 -1.53 -9.78
N GLU A 204 25.22 -2.12 -10.68
CA GLU A 204 24.73 -3.05 -11.71
C GLU A 204 24.15 -4.32 -11.09
N GLY A 205 24.86 -4.96 -10.15
CA GLY A 205 24.39 -6.16 -9.47
C GLY A 205 23.11 -5.93 -8.66
N VAL A 206 23.07 -4.83 -7.88
CA VAL A 206 21.87 -4.48 -7.09
C VAL A 206 20.71 -4.12 -8.01
N LEU A 207 20.95 -3.36 -9.10
CA LEU A 207 19.90 -3.00 -10.05
C LEU A 207 19.26 -4.24 -10.69
N GLU A 208 20.09 -5.15 -11.20
CA GLU A 208 19.57 -6.38 -11.82
C GLU A 208 18.76 -7.22 -10.85
N ALA A 209 19.26 -7.42 -9.64
CA ALA A 209 18.55 -8.17 -8.62
C ALA A 209 17.24 -7.48 -8.18
N ALA A 210 17.24 -6.13 -8.07
CA ALA A 210 16.06 -5.35 -7.73
C ALA A 210 15.00 -5.40 -8.83
N LEU A 211 15.37 -5.33 -10.10
CA LEU A 211 14.45 -5.49 -11.23
C LEU A 211 13.88 -6.92 -11.30
N GLY A 212 14.62 -7.93 -10.82
CA GLY A 212 14.15 -9.30 -10.65
C GLY A 212 13.21 -9.51 -9.47
N SER A 213 13.11 -8.55 -8.57
CA SER A 213 12.24 -8.60 -7.38
C SER A 213 10.83 -8.07 -7.66
N ALA A 214 9.97 -8.11 -6.64
CA ALA A 214 8.63 -7.53 -6.69
C ALA A 214 8.59 -6.05 -6.27
N ALA A 215 9.74 -5.36 -6.13
CA ALA A 215 9.81 -3.97 -5.71
C ALA A 215 8.90 -3.07 -6.56
N ARG A 216 8.21 -2.13 -5.90
CA ARG A 216 7.32 -1.16 -6.54
C ARG A 216 8.08 -0.10 -7.34
N TYR A 217 9.28 0.21 -6.90
CA TYR A 217 10.11 1.27 -7.45
C TYR A 217 11.58 0.87 -7.37
N VAL A 218 12.34 1.15 -8.40
CA VAL A 218 13.78 0.91 -8.45
C VAL A 218 14.46 2.17 -9.00
N GLY A 219 15.16 2.90 -8.14
CA GLY A 219 15.85 4.12 -8.52
C GLY A 219 17.37 3.96 -8.50
N LEU A 220 18.06 4.41 -9.53
CA LEU A 220 19.53 4.37 -9.65
C LEU A 220 20.13 5.76 -9.79
N ILE A 221 21.07 6.11 -8.91
CA ILE A 221 21.82 7.36 -9.03
C ILE A 221 22.90 7.27 -10.11
N GLY A 222 23.04 8.33 -10.87
CA GLY A 222 24.16 8.45 -11.82
C GLY A 222 23.91 9.48 -12.89
N SER A 223 24.98 9.83 -13.62
CA SER A 223 24.83 10.59 -14.85
C SER A 223 24.12 9.74 -15.91
N ARG A 224 23.46 10.38 -16.87
CA ARG A 224 22.85 9.69 -18.03
C ARG A 224 23.82 8.74 -18.72
N ARG A 225 25.11 9.12 -18.80
CA ARG A 225 26.16 8.26 -19.39
C ARG A 225 26.40 7.00 -18.55
N LYS A 226 26.50 7.14 -17.21
CA LYS A 226 26.67 6.00 -16.29
C LYS A 226 25.49 5.04 -16.38
N VAL A 227 24.29 5.55 -16.29
CA VAL A 227 23.04 4.76 -16.39
C VAL A 227 23.02 3.98 -17.72
N ALA A 228 23.24 4.65 -18.85
CA ALA A 228 23.25 3.99 -20.16
C ALA A 228 24.33 2.90 -20.33
N VAL A 229 25.44 2.98 -19.59
CA VAL A 229 26.46 1.91 -19.57
C VAL A 229 25.94 0.70 -18.81
N ILE A 230 25.38 0.91 -17.62
CA ILE A 230 24.82 -0.16 -16.77
C ILE A 230 23.66 -0.86 -17.48
N GLU A 231 22.71 -0.11 -18.02
CA GLU A 231 21.55 -0.66 -18.75
C GLU A 231 21.98 -1.55 -19.92
N ARG A 232 22.95 -1.09 -20.71
CA ARG A 232 23.49 -1.89 -21.82
C ARG A 232 24.21 -3.15 -21.35
N SER A 233 24.93 -3.09 -20.23
CA SER A 233 25.61 -4.24 -19.65
C SER A 233 24.60 -5.30 -19.22
N ILE A 234 23.56 -4.91 -18.49
CA ILE A 234 22.47 -5.80 -18.07
C ILE A 234 21.75 -6.39 -19.29
N ALA A 235 21.39 -5.56 -20.27
CA ALA A 235 20.68 -6.02 -21.46
C ALA A 235 21.47 -7.08 -22.25
N ARG A 236 22.79 -6.90 -22.38
CA ARG A 236 23.67 -7.87 -23.07
C ARG A 236 23.75 -9.21 -22.33
N ARG A 237 23.75 -9.20 -21.00
CA ARG A 237 23.93 -10.38 -20.15
C ARG A 237 22.62 -11.15 -19.98
N THR A 238 21.51 -10.44 -19.81
CA THR A 238 20.21 -11.03 -19.47
C THR A 238 19.26 -11.18 -20.68
N GLY A 239 19.54 -10.50 -21.78
CA GLY A 239 18.61 -10.38 -22.91
C GLY A 239 17.38 -9.48 -22.64
N LYS A 240 17.29 -8.85 -21.47
CA LYS A 240 16.18 -7.96 -21.09
C LYS A 240 16.68 -6.51 -21.02
N ASP A 241 15.97 -5.59 -21.67
CA ASP A 241 16.30 -4.16 -21.61
C ASP A 241 15.69 -3.53 -20.34
N PRO A 242 16.50 -3.09 -19.37
CA PRO A 242 16.02 -2.45 -18.15
C PRO A 242 15.11 -1.24 -18.40
N ARG A 243 15.29 -0.52 -19.50
CA ARG A 243 14.49 0.67 -19.87
C ARG A 243 13.02 0.37 -20.15
N GLN A 244 12.68 -0.90 -20.39
CA GLN A 244 11.30 -1.35 -20.59
C GLN A 244 10.57 -1.61 -19.25
N ASP A 245 11.30 -1.62 -18.13
CA ASP A 245 10.69 -1.78 -16.82
C ASP A 245 10.19 -0.42 -16.31
N ALA A 246 8.87 -0.24 -16.26
CA ALA A 246 8.23 1.00 -15.82
C ALA A 246 8.54 1.38 -14.35
N ARG A 247 9.10 0.47 -13.57
CA ARG A 247 9.51 0.70 -12.19
C ARG A 247 10.90 1.33 -12.08
N LEU A 248 11.67 1.36 -13.19
CA LEU A 248 13.02 1.90 -13.20
C LEU A 248 13.01 3.42 -13.36
N HIS A 249 13.63 4.10 -12.42
CA HIS A 249 13.88 5.55 -12.41
C HIS A 249 15.40 5.79 -12.43
N ALA A 250 15.95 6.04 -13.61
CA ALA A 250 17.39 6.22 -13.80
C ALA A 250 17.68 7.25 -14.90
N PRO A 251 18.35 8.36 -14.58
CA PRO A 251 18.79 8.79 -13.25
C PRO A 251 17.64 9.05 -12.28
N ILE A 252 17.83 8.65 -11.02
CA ILE A 252 16.88 8.83 -9.93
C ILE A 252 16.64 10.30 -9.58
N GLY A 253 15.43 10.65 -9.20
CA GLY A 253 15.06 11.94 -8.61
C GLY A 253 14.48 12.94 -9.59
N LEU A 254 13.69 13.87 -9.08
CA LEU A 254 13.13 14.97 -9.84
C LEU A 254 14.20 16.03 -10.14
N VAL A 255 14.06 16.76 -11.25
CA VAL A 255 14.98 17.86 -11.59
C VAL A 255 14.61 19.09 -10.76
N LEU A 256 15.35 19.34 -9.67
CA LEU A 256 15.08 20.45 -8.73
C LEU A 256 16.14 21.58 -8.76
N GLY A 257 17.27 21.41 -9.43
CA GLY A 257 18.32 22.45 -9.49
C GLY A 257 19.70 21.93 -9.07
N ASP A 258 20.29 22.48 -8.01
CA ASP A 258 21.65 22.22 -7.55
C ASP A 258 21.89 20.77 -7.10
N LYS A 259 23.17 20.45 -6.83
CA LYS A 259 23.61 19.05 -6.64
C LYS A 259 24.28 18.81 -5.30
N THR A 260 23.90 19.54 -4.26
CA THR A 260 24.35 19.20 -2.91
C THR A 260 23.74 17.87 -2.46
N PRO A 261 24.40 17.10 -1.59
CA PRO A 261 23.84 15.84 -1.08
C PRO A 261 22.43 15.99 -0.48
N GLY A 262 22.13 17.12 0.14
CA GLY A 262 20.81 17.42 0.69
C GLY A 262 19.75 17.62 -0.39
N GLU A 263 20.03 18.39 -1.43
CA GLU A 263 19.12 18.63 -2.55
C GLU A 263 18.87 17.36 -3.35
N ILE A 264 19.91 16.54 -3.56
CA ILE A 264 19.78 15.22 -4.18
C ILE A 264 18.82 14.34 -3.33
N ALA A 265 18.98 14.35 -2.01
CA ALA A 265 18.11 13.57 -1.13
C ALA A 265 16.64 14.03 -1.22
N VAL A 266 16.39 15.34 -1.23
CA VAL A 266 15.03 15.90 -1.41
C VAL A 266 14.47 15.52 -2.78
N SER A 267 15.27 15.62 -3.84
CA SER A 267 14.88 15.22 -5.20
C SER A 267 14.46 13.75 -5.28
N ILE A 268 15.26 12.85 -4.68
CA ILE A 268 14.97 11.41 -4.62
C ILE A 268 13.69 11.15 -3.83
N LEU A 269 13.56 11.72 -2.64
CA LEU A 269 12.38 11.49 -1.80
C LEU A 269 11.11 12.08 -2.39
N ALA A 270 11.19 13.22 -3.07
CA ALA A 270 10.04 13.79 -3.78
C ALA A 270 9.52 12.83 -4.86
N GLU A 271 10.40 12.20 -5.65
CA GLU A 271 10.02 11.19 -6.63
C GLU A 271 9.45 9.93 -5.98
N VAL A 272 10.09 9.41 -4.94
CA VAL A 272 9.61 8.24 -4.17
C VAL A 272 8.20 8.49 -3.60
N LEU A 273 7.96 9.65 -2.98
CA LEU A 273 6.67 10.01 -2.41
C LEU A 273 5.60 10.21 -3.49
N LEU A 274 5.96 10.74 -4.64
CA LEU A 274 5.07 10.87 -5.80
C LEU A 274 4.60 9.48 -6.27
N VAL A 275 5.53 8.54 -6.47
CA VAL A 275 5.19 7.16 -6.86
C VAL A 275 4.40 6.45 -5.76
N LYS A 276 4.75 6.68 -4.47
CA LYS A 276 4.02 6.10 -3.33
C LYS A 276 2.56 6.53 -3.30
N SER A 277 2.27 7.80 -3.57
CA SER A 277 0.90 8.34 -3.57
C SER A 277 0.13 8.07 -4.88
N ALA A 278 0.74 7.44 -5.89
CA ALA A 278 0.22 7.36 -7.25
C ALA A 278 -0.19 8.74 -7.81
N GLY A 279 0.49 9.79 -7.34
CA GLY A 279 0.23 11.17 -7.70
C GLY A 279 0.87 11.56 -9.03
N ALA A 280 0.43 12.68 -9.58
CA ALA A 280 1.09 13.39 -10.66
C ALA A 280 1.76 14.66 -10.12
N LEU A 281 2.82 15.12 -10.77
CA LEU A 281 3.40 16.43 -10.48
C LEU A 281 2.36 17.51 -10.74
N ALA A 282 1.73 17.98 -9.68
CA ALA A 282 0.80 19.09 -9.73
C ALA A 282 1.10 20.06 -8.59
N HIS A 283 1.07 21.35 -8.86
CA HIS A 283 1.06 22.31 -7.78
C HIS A 283 -0.27 22.21 -7.05
N SER A 284 -0.24 22.10 -5.72
CA SER A 284 -1.39 22.31 -4.86
C SER A 284 -1.79 23.79 -4.95
N ARG A 285 -2.35 24.20 -6.07
CA ARG A 285 -3.11 25.44 -6.12
C ARG A 285 -4.37 25.18 -5.31
N LEU A 286 -4.67 26.05 -4.37
CA LEU A 286 -6.00 26.15 -3.81
C LEU A 286 -6.93 26.31 -5.02
N ALA A 287 -7.62 25.24 -5.40
CA ALA A 287 -8.78 25.43 -6.27
C ALA A 287 -9.63 26.47 -5.57
N PRO A 288 -10.10 27.53 -6.26
CA PRO A 288 -11.03 28.44 -5.63
C PRO A 288 -12.16 27.55 -5.12
N LYS A 289 -12.31 27.49 -3.79
CA LYS A 289 -13.45 26.83 -3.17
C LYS A 289 -14.63 27.58 -3.80
N GLY A 290 -15.45 26.87 -4.58
CA GLY A 290 -16.72 27.40 -5.02
C GLY A 290 -17.43 28.02 -3.82
N PRO A 291 -18.32 28.96 -3.98
CA PRO A 291 -18.97 29.62 -2.86
C PRO A 291 -19.47 28.53 -1.92
N VAL A 292 -18.98 28.55 -0.68
CA VAL A 292 -19.52 27.72 0.39
C VAL A 292 -20.96 28.13 0.49
N ALA A 293 -21.89 27.26 0.11
CA ALA A 293 -23.29 27.48 0.39
C ALA A 293 -23.40 27.56 1.92
N VAL A 294 -23.46 28.75 2.46
CA VAL A 294 -23.86 28.98 3.83
C VAL A 294 -25.35 28.64 3.82
N GLU A 295 -25.71 27.44 4.31
CA GLU A 295 -27.10 27.18 4.70
C GLU A 295 -27.43 28.26 5.74
N GLU A 296 -28.26 29.21 5.35
CA GLU A 296 -28.84 30.20 6.28
C GLU A 296 -29.61 29.38 7.32
N LEU A 297 -29.09 29.39 8.54
CA LEU A 297 -29.85 28.89 9.68
C LEU A 297 -31.19 29.64 9.67
N PRO A 298 -32.33 28.95 9.84
CA PRO A 298 -33.63 29.63 9.91
C PRO A 298 -33.57 30.70 10.99
N GLU A 299 -33.86 31.93 10.64
CA GLU A 299 -33.96 33.04 11.58
C GLU A 299 -34.88 32.61 12.74
N GLY A 300 -34.35 32.68 13.96
CA GLY A 300 -35.08 32.33 15.16
C GLY A 300 -36.41 33.09 15.23
N GLY A 301 -37.48 32.31 15.33
CA GLY A 301 -38.83 32.86 15.50
C GLY A 301 -38.86 33.85 16.67
N GLN A 302 -39.44 34.99 16.43
CA GLN A 302 -39.68 36.01 17.44
C GLN A 302 -40.43 35.43 18.65
N PRO A 303 -40.06 35.79 19.89
CA PRO A 303 -40.81 35.37 21.05
C PRO A 303 -42.17 36.01 21.02
N GLY A 304 -43.21 35.13 20.88
CA GLY A 304 -44.60 35.55 20.89
C GLY A 304 -44.94 36.32 22.16
N GLU A 305 -45.54 37.49 21.95
CA GLU A 305 -46.18 38.28 23.03
C GLU A 305 -47.22 37.41 23.76
N ALA A 306 -46.89 37.02 25.00
CA ALA A 306 -47.90 36.45 25.91
C ALA A 306 -48.83 37.57 26.33
N GLY A 307 -50.03 37.57 25.71
CA GLY A 307 -51.11 38.50 26.02
C GLY A 307 -51.50 38.53 27.48
N ARG A 308 -51.51 39.71 28.01
CA ARG A 308 -52.27 40.03 29.23
C ARG A 308 -53.76 39.88 28.95
N ARG A 309 -54.45 39.05 29.71
CA ARG A 309 -55.85 39.17 30.12
C ARG A 309 -55.99 38.50 31.47
N GLY A 310 -56.48 39.25 32.35
CA GLY A 310 -57.66 39.22 33.15
C GLY A 310 -57.41 38.98 34.60
#